data_38357c371359fb2029aed757dde9b146
#
_entry.id   38357c371359fb2029aed757dde9b146
#
_cell.length_a   1.000
_cell.length_b   1.000
_cell.length_c   1.000
_cell.angle_alpha   90.00
_cell.angle_beta   90.00
_cell.angle_gamma   90.00
#
_symmetry.space_group_name_H-M   'P 1'
#
loop_
_entity.id
_entity.type
_entity.pdbx_description
1 polymer ?
#
loop_
_entity_poly.entity_id
_entity_poly.type
_entity_poly.pdbx_seq_one_letter_code
_entity_poly.pdbx_strand_id
1 'polypeptide(L)'
;MNYRYIYLIKKWPYSGFGEDFDSKFRYNTWTLCNFLSRHVRKLHLPTDGDYNLLSCAITKEKDHVRVCSVNCLDVSLHVSDSEIQRYLAMRSEQERFEFYFSLLERGYRLAALSHSVPIDDFLRLHQQFRDLGYRNEWLFKKVMLREHGIKIILEHVLTQYEYN
;
A
#
# COMPACT_ATOMS: atom_id res chain seq x y z
N MET A 1 20.20 1.57 -2.61
CA MET A 1 19.34 1.44 -1.38
C MET A 1 18.49 0.17 -1.49
N ASN A 2 17.68 -0.14 -0.46
CA ASN A 2 16.70 -1.21 -0.50
C ASN A 2 15.30 -0.64 -0.33
N TYR A 3 14.30 -1.28 -0.96
CA TYR A 3 12.89 -0.93 -0.75
C TYR A 3 12.50 -1.07 0.72
N ARG A 4 11.93 -0.01 1.29
CA ARG A 4 11.43 0.04 2.68
C ARG A 4 9.94 0.34 2.77
N TYR A 5 9.41 1.05 1.76
CA TYR A 5 8.04 1.54 1.77
C TYR A 5 7.39 1.34 0.41
N ILE A 6 6.14 0.88 0.44
CA ILE A 6 5.26 0.82 -0.72
C ILE A 6 3.98 1.54 -0.33
N TYR A 7 3.65 2.60 -1.03
CA TYR A 7 2.47 3.42 -0.78
C TYR A 7 1.56 3.48 -2.00
N LEU A 8 0.28 3.43 -1.74
CA LEU A 8 -0.77 3.80 -2.67
C LEU A 8 -1.50 5.00 -2.08
N ILE A 9 -1.38 6.13 -2.74
CA ILE A 9 -1.89 7.41 -2.26
C ILE A 9 -2.63 8.15 -3.36
N LYS A 10 -3.36 9.21 -3.03
CA LYS A 10 -3.80 10.21 -4.00
C LYS A 10 -2.74 11.28 -4.18
N LYS A 11 -2.60 11.81 -5.39
CA LYS A 11 -1.66 12.90 -5.67
C LYS A 11 -2.07 14.18 -4.91
N TRP A 12 -1.15 14.74 -4.16
CA TRP A 12 -1.33 16.02 -3.47
C TRP A 12 -0.84 17.18 -4.36
N PRO A 13 -1.43 18.41 -4.32
CA PRO A 13 -2.57 18.81 -3.46
C PRO A 13 -3.94 18.51 -4.06
N TYR A 14 -4.05 18.22 -5.36
CA TYR A 14 -5.33 18.08 -6.05
C TYR A 14 -5.42 16.73 -6.77
N SER A 15 -6.24 15.82 -6.22
CA SER A 15 -6.56 14.55 -6.91
C SER A 15 -7.63 14.74 -7.99
N GLY A 16 -8.53 15.70 -7.82
CA GLY A 16 -9.67 15.93 -8.73
C GLY A 16 -10.79 14.89 -8.63
N PHE A 17 -10.80 14.04 -7.58
CA PHE A 17 -11.74 12.91 -7.48
C PHE A 17 -13.00 13.17 -6.66
N GLY A 18 -13.05 14.27 -5.89
CA GLY A 18 -14.13 14.60 -4.96
C GLY A 18 -13.88 14.12 -3.52
N GLU A 19 -14.51 14.78 -2.55
CA GLU A 19 -14.23 14.59 -1.12
C GLU A 19 -14.58 13.19 -0.62
N ASP A 20 -15.69 12.61 -1.08
CA ASP A 20 -16.14 11.26 -0.69
C ASP A 20 -15.13 10.18 -1.09
N PHE A 21 -14.62 10.26 -2.31
CA PHE A 21 -13.58 9.35 -2.75
C PHE A 21 -12.29 9.58 -1.98
N ASP A 22 -11.87 10.82 -1.85
CA ASP A 22 -10.61 11.22 -1.24
C ASP A 22 -10.50 10.74 0.21
N SER A 23 -11.56 10.86 0.99
CA SER A 23 -11.57 10.40 2.38
C SER A 23 -11.56 8.87 2.48
N LYS A 24 -12.45 8.20 1.76
CA LYS A 24 -12.52 6.72 1.76
C LYS A 24 -11.21 6.09 1.29
N PHE A 25 -10.65 6.57 0.18
CA PHE A 25 -9.41 6.03 -0.37
C PHE A 25 -8.22 6.20 0.58
N ARG A 26 -8.05 7.38 1.18
CA ARG A 26 -6.95 7.68 2.09
C ARG A 26 -6.92 6.74 3.30
N TYR A 27 -8.06 6.54 3.94
CA TYR A 27 -8.13 5.71 5.14
C TYR A 27 -8.03 4.22 4.81
N ASN A 28 -8.65 3.80 3.73
CA ASN A 28 -8.73 2.39 3.38
C ASN A 28 -7.40 1.82 2.83
N THR A 29 -6.54 2.63 2.22
CA THR A 29 -5.23 2.18 1.75
C THR A 29 -4.20 2.03 2.87
N TRP A 30 -4.40 2.66 4.03
CA TRP A 30 -3.44 2.67 5.13
C TRP A 30 -3.06 1.27 5.63
N THR A 31 -4.05 0.41 5.84
CA THR A 31 -3.85 -0.96 6.31
C THR A 31 -2.97 -1.76 5.35
N LEU A 32 -3.26 -1.68 4.05
CA LEU A 32 -2.48 -2.34 3.01
C LEU A 32 -1.05 -1.78 2.92
N CYS A 33 -0.90 -0.47 2.85
CA CYS A 33 0.41 0.17 2.74
C CYS A 33 1.31 -0.15 3.94
N ASN A 34 0.75 -0.21 5.15
CA ASN A 34 1.46 -0.62 6.35
C ASN A 34 1.92 -2.08 6.25
N PHE A 35 1.03 -2.99 5.83
CA PHE A 35 1.38 -4.39 5.62
C PHE A 35 2.52 -4.54 4.62
N LEU A 36 2.39 -3.96 3.43
CA LEU A 36 3.39 -4.05 2.36
C LEU A 36 4.74 -3.48 2.82
N SER A 37 4.74 -2.30 3.44
CA SER A 37 5.97 -1.64 3.92
C SER A 37 6.66 -2.43 5.03
N ARG A 38 5.90 -3.08 5.90
CA ARG A 38 6.45 -3.91 6.97
C ARG A 38 7.10 -5.20 6.43
N HIS A 39 6.52 -5.78 5.37
CA HIS A 39 7.02 -7.03 4.79
C HIS A 39 8.14 -6.78 3.78
N VAL A 40 8.06 -5.76 2.94
CA VAL A 40 9.12 -5.45 1.97
C VAL A 40 10.46 -5.16 2.63
N ARG A 41 10.47 -4.53 3.80
CA ARG A 41 11.71 -4.30 4.57
C ARG A 41 12.47 -5.57 4.92
N LYS A 42 11.75 -6.67 5.15
CA LYS A 42 12.35 -7.96 5.51
C LYS A 42 12.99 -8.67 4.31
N LEU A 43 12.60 -8.31 3.10
CA LEU A 43 13.10 -8.93 1.87
C LEU A 43 14.44 -8.34 1.41
N HIS A 44 14.84 -7.17 1.93
CA HIS A 44 16.09 -6.48 1.57
C HIS A 44 16.29 -6.29 0.06
N LEU A 45 15.21 -6.09 -0.70
CA LEU A 45 15.22 -5.95 -2.15
C LEU A 45 15.95 -4.67 -2.57
N PRO A 46 16.98 -4.75 -3.42
CA PRO A 46 17.76 -3.58 -3.83
C PRO A 46 16.95 -2.69 -4.78
N THR A 47 17.25 -1.39 -4.74
CA THR A 47 16.84 -0.40 -5.73
C THR A 47 17.99 -0.08 -6.68
N ASP A 48 17.68 0.38 -7.88
CA ASP A 48 18.67 0.82 -8.89
C ASP A 48 18.99 2.32 -8.79
N GLY A 49 18.58 2.99 -7.74
CA GLY A 49 18.79 4.42 -7.51
C GLY A 49 18.75 4.82 -6.05
N ASP A 50 18.82 6.14 -5.81
CA ASP A 50 18.81 6.73 -4.48
C ASP A 50 17.38 6.91 -3.93
N TYR A 51 16.63 5.82 -3.87
CA TYR A 51 15.28 5.79 -3.29
C TYR A 51 15.05 4.50 -2.50
N ASN A 52 14.17 4.56 -1.53
CA ASN A 52 13.73 3.44 -0.71
C ASN A 52 12.21 3.34 -0.57
N LEU A 53 11.49 4.31 -1.13
CA LEU A 53 10.04 4.38 -1.19
C LEU A 53 9.58 4.25 -2.64
N LEU A 54 8.64 3.34 -2.89
CA LEU A 54 7.83 3.32 -4.10
C LEU A 54 6.45 3.90 -3.77
N SER A 55 6.11 5.02 -4.36
CA SER A 55 4.84 5.71 -4.18
C SER A 55 4.02 5.65 -5.46
N CYS A 56 2.91 4.91 -5.44
CA CYS A 56 1.92 4.93 -6.51
C CYS A 56 0.86 5.98 -6.16
N ALA A 57 0.88 7.11 -6.86
CA ALA A 57 0.00 8.24 -6.63
C ALA A 57 -1.08 8.32 -7.71
N ILE A 58 -2.33 8.07 -7.36
CA ILE A 58 -3.43 8.17 -8.31
C ILE A 58 -3.76 9.63 -8.63
N THR A 59 -4.08 9.90 -9.89
CA THR A 59 -4.31 11.25 -10.42
C THR A 59 -5.25 11.23 -11.63
N LYS A 60 -5.80 12.39 -11.98
CA LYS A 60 -6.50 12.64 -13.25
C LYS A 60 -5.54 12.98 -14.40
N GLU A 61 -4.28 13.29 -14.08
CA GLU A 61 -3.24 13.57 -15.07
C GLU A 61 -2.73 12.28 -15.72
N LYS A 62 -1.90 12.42 -16.76
CA LYS A 62 -1.26 11.30 -17.45
C LYS A 62 -0.30 10.55 -16.53
N ASP A 63 -0.12 9.27 -16.83
CA ASP A 63 0.89 8.42 -16.20
C ASP A 63 2.28 9.05 -16.27
N HIS A 64 3.02 8.98 -15.18
CA HIS A 64 4.36 9.54 -15.08
C HIS A 64 5.19 8.82 -14.03
N VAL A 65 6.49 8.66 -14.30
CA VAL A 65 7.46 8.07 -13.36
C VAL A 65 8.63 9.04 -13.17
N ARG A 66 9.00 9.30 -11.92
CA ARG A 66 10.17 10.13 -11.59
C ARG A 66 10.78 9.74 -10.26
N VAL A 67 12.09 9.95 -10.13
CA VAL A 67 12.76 9.93 -8.83
C VAL A 67 12.68 11.32 -8.20
N CYS A 68 12.17 11.38 -6.98
CA CYS A 68 12.05 12.61 -6.20
C CYS A 68 13.21 12.78 -5.23
N SER A 69 13.52 14.03 -4.85
CA SER A 69 14.59 14.39 -3.92
C SER A 69 14.45 13.82 -2.49
N VAL A 70 13.30 13.26 -2.16
CA VAL A 70 13.01 12.67 -0.85
C VAL A 70 13.17 11.14 -0.85
N ASN A 71 14.09 10.60 -1.62
CA ASN A 71 14.35 9.17 -1.73
C ASN A 71 13.12 8.35 -2.17
N CYS A 72 12.34 8.89 -3.08
CA CYS A 72 11.08 8.33 -3.54
C CYS A 72 11.09 8.11 -5.06
N LEU A 73 10.72 6.91 -5.49
CA LEU A 73 10.28 6.63 -6.84
C LEU A 73 8.78 6.89 -6.89
N ASP A 74 8.40 8.05 -7.45
CA ASP A 74 7.01 8.51 -7.57
C ASP A 74 6.42 8.08 -8.91
N VAL A 75 5.33 7.34 -8.84
CA VAL A 75 4.60 6.79 -9.98
C VAL A 75 3.21 7.38 -9.97
N SER A 76 2.97 8.37 -10.81
CA SER A 76 1.63 8.94 -11.02
C SER A 76 0.82 8.03 -11.93
N LEU A 77 -0.36 7.60 -11.48
CA LEU A 77 -1.27 6.70 -12.19
C LEU A 77 -2.55 7.42 -12.56
N HIS A 78 -2.83 7.50 -13.84
CA HIS A 78 -4.12 8.00 -14.29
C HIS A 78 -5.25 7.05 -13.87
N VAL A 79 -6.29 7.60 -13.24
CA VAL A 79 -7.51 6.86 -12.90
C VAL A 79 -8.71 7.57 -13.51
N SER A 80 -9.48 6.84 -14.31
CA SER A 80 -10.65 7.35 -15.01
C SER A 80 -11.85 7.57 -14.09
N ASP A 81 -12.80 8.38 -14.53
CA ASP A 81 -14.06 8.57 -13.79
C ASP A 81 -14.85 7.28 -13.63
N SER A 82 -14.81 6.39 -14.61
CA SER A 82 -15.47 5.07 -14.52
C SER A 82 -14.82 4.18 -13.46
N GLU A 83 -13.50 4.21 -13.29
CA GLU A 83 -12.81 3.49 -12.22
C GLU A 83 -13.17 4.05 -10.85
N ILE A 84 -13.30 5.37 -10.72
CA ILE A 84 -13.73 6.02 -9.49
C ILE A 84 -15.16 5.63 -9.13
N GLN A 85 -16.09 5.68 -10.09
CA GLN A 85 -17.48 5.27 -9.86
C GLN A 85 -17.58 3.80 -9.47
N ARG A 86 -16.80 2.94 -10.12
CA ARG A 86 -16.74 1.52 -9.75
C ARG A 86 -16.24 1.33 -8.31
N TYR A 87 -15.18 2.05 -7.90
CA TYR A 87 -14.67 2.01 -6.53
C TYR A 87 -15.74 2.45 -5.51
N LEU A 88 -16.42 3.56 -5.77
CA LEU A 88 -17.46 4.07 -4.87
C LEU A 88 -18.67 3.12 -4.74
N ALA A 89 -18.93 2.31 -5.76
CA ALA A 89 -19.98 1.29 -5.75
C ALA A 89 -19.58 -0.02 -5.05
N MET A 90 -18.30 -0.24 -4.74
CA MET A 90 -17.83 -1.45 -4.06
C MET A 90 -18.39 -1.54 -2.65
N ARG A 91 -18.95 -2.71 -2.32
CA ARG A 91 -19.61 -2.93 -1.03
C ARG A 91 -18.76 -3.71 -0.04
N SER A 92 -17.86 -4.57 -0.54
CA SER A 92 -17.01 -5.39 0.31
C SER A 92 -15.60 -4.81 0.43
N GLU A 93 -14.95 -5.07 1.56
CA GLU A 93 -13.56 -4.74 1.82
C GLU A 93 -12.63 -5.47 0.85
N GLN A 94 -12.94 -6.73 0.54
CA GLN A 94 -12.20 -7.53 -0.41
C GLN A 94 -12.17 -6.89 -1.81
N GLU A 95 -13.32 -6.43 -2.33
CA GLU A 95 -13.37 -5.74 -3.64
C GLU A 95 -12.48 -4.50 -3.65
N ARG A 96 -12.49 -3.73 -2.56
CA ARG A 96 -11.63 -2.55 -2.42
C ARG A 96 -10.14 -2.91 -2.40
N PHE A 97 -9.73 -3.95 -1.69
CA PHE A 97 -8.34 -4.41 -1.69
C PHE A 97 -7.90 -4.90 -3.07
N GLU A 98 -8.73 -5.65 -3.78
CA GLU A 98 -8.41 -6.08 -5.15
C GLU A 98 -8.28 -4.91 -6.12
N PHE A 99 -9.07 -3.85 -5.93
CA PHE A 99 -8.89 -2.59 -6.66
C PHE A 99 -7.54 -1.94 -6.34
N TYR A 100 -7.13 -1.87 -5.07
CA TYR A 100 -5.82 -1.34 -4.69
C TYR A 100 -4.67 -2.15 -5.27
N PHE A 101 -4.78 -3.48 -5.25
CA PHE A 101 -3.79 -4.35 -5.87
C PHE A 101 -3.66 -4.10 -7.37
N SER A 102 -4.76 -3.91 -8.06
CA SER A 102 -4.74 -3.61 -9.50
C SER A 102 -4.01 -2.29 -9.80
N LEU A 103 -4.22 -1.28 -8.98
CA LEU A 103 -3.53 0.01 -9.09
C LEU A 103 -2.03 -0.12 -8.79
N LEU A 104 -1.67 -0.81 -7.72
CA LEU A 104 -0.28 -1.06 -7.35
C LEU A 104 0.45 -1.84 -8.43
N GLU A 105 -0.14 -2.91 -8.97
CA GLU A 105 0.46 -3.70 -10.05
C GLU A 105 0.69 -2.85 -11.30
N ARG A 106 -0.27 -2.00 -11.68
CA ARG A 106 -0.07 -1.03 -12.77
C ARG A 106 1.11 -0.11 -12.49
N GLY A 107 1.22 0.39 -11.26
CA GLY A 107 2.33 1.22 -10.83
C GLY A 107 3.67 0.52 -10.91
N TYR A 108 3.76 -0.72 -10.46
CA TYR A 108 4.99 -1.52 -10.55
C TYR A 108 5.42 -1.75 -12.01
N ARG A 109 4.47 -2.12 -12.87
CA ARG A 109 4.74 -2.33 -14.30
C ARG A 109 5.15 -1.05 -15.00
N LEU A 110 4.53 0.08 -14.68
CA LEU A 110 4.91 1.38 -15.23
C LEU A 110 6.31 1.79 -14.78
N ALA A 111 6.63 1.66 -13.49
CA ALA A 111 7.96 1.93 -12.96
C ALA A 111 9.03 1.02 -13.58
N ALA A 112 8.70 -0.25 -13.84
CA ALA A 112 9.62 -1.23 -14.41
C ALA A 112 10.01 -0.94 -15.87
N LEU A 113 9.35 -0.01 -16.56
CA LEU A 113 9.78 0.44 -17.89
C LEU A 113 11.11 1.22 -17.86
N SER A 114 11.46 1.81 -16.71
CA SER A 114 12.66 2.66 -16.57
C SER A 114 13.50 2.36 -15.32
N HIS A 115 13.01 1.54 -14.41
CA HIS A 115 13.67 1.21 -13.16
C HIS A 115 13.62 -0.29 -12.85
N SER A 116 14.56 -0.78 -12.05
CA SER A 116 14.55 -2.16 -11.59
C SER A 116 13.53 -2.33 -10.45
N VAL A 117 12.35 -2.86 -10.78
CA VAL A 117 11.27 -3.12 -9.81
C VAL A 117 11.07 -4.62 -9.65
N PRO A 118 11.16 -5.18 -8.44
CA PRO A 118 11.00 -6.61 -8.17
C PRO A 118 9.50 -6.98 -8.13
N ILE A 119 8.84 -6.94 -9.29
CA ILE A 119 7.38 -7.11 -9.43
C ILE A 119 6.92 -8.41 -8.79
N ASP A 120 7.59 -9.54 -9.07
CA ASP A 120 7.18 -10.85 -8.58
C ASP A 120 7.23 -10.94 -7.05
N ASP A 121 8.22 -10.29 -6.42
CA ASP A 121 8.29 -10.20 -4.96
C ASP A 121 7.13 -9.39 -4.39
N PHE A 122 6.79 -8.27 -5.02
CA PHE A 122 5.66 -7.43 -4.60
C PHE A 122 4.32 -8.15 -4.80
N LEU A 123 4.14 -8.86 -5.90
CA LEU A 123 2.93 -9.66 -6.13
C LEU A 123 2.81 -10.81 -5.13
N ARG A 124 3.92 -11.42 -4.69
CA ARG A 124 3.90 -12.40 -3.60
C ARG A 124 3.43 -11.77 -2.28
N LEU A 125 3.78 -10.52 -1.98
CA LEU A 125 3.24 -9.83 -0.81
C LEU A 125 1.74 -9.57 -0.92
N HIS A 126 1.21 -9.25 -2.12
CA HIS A 126 -0.22 -9.17 -2.36
C HIS A 126 -0.91 -10.51 -2.08
N GLN A 127 -0.33 -11.62 -2.58
CA GLN A 127 -0.89 -12.95 -2.31
C GLN A 127 -0.85 -13.31 -0.83
N GLN A 128 0.24 -12.99 -0.14
CA GLN A 128 0.34 -13.19 1.30
C GLN A 128 -0.75 -12.43 2.07
N PHE A 129 -1.07 -11.21 1.65
CA PHE A 129 -2.16 -10.44 2.28
C PHE A 129 -3.54 -11.05 2.03
N ARG A 130 -3.79 -11.60 0.81
CA ARG A 130 -4.99 -12.38 0.51
C ARG A 130 -5.12 -13.62 1.38
N ASP A 131 -4.04 -14.39 1.52
CA ASP A 131 -3.98 -15.63 2.30
C ASP A 131 -4.26 -15.37 3.80
N LEU A 132 -3.93 -14.17 4.29
CA LEU A 132 -4.26 -13.71 5.63
C LEU A 132 -5.71 -13.15 5.76
N GLY A 133 -6.53 -13.29 4.73
CA GLY A 133 -7.91 -12.77 4.70
C GLY A 133 -7.97 -11.25 4.75
N TYR A 134 -7.01 -10.56 4.10
CA TYR A 134 -6.88 -9.09 4.04
C TYR A 134 -6.67 -8.45 5.42
N ARG A 135 -6.06 -9.17 6.36
CA ARG A 135 -5.81 -8.69 7.73
C ARG A 135 -4.36 -8.28 7.90
N ASN A 136 -4.16 -7.17 8.58
CA ASN A 136 -2.84 -6.68 8.97
C ASN A 136 -2.68 -6.78 10.49
N GLU A 137 -2.44 -7.98 10.95
CA GLU A 137 -2.25 -8.31 12.36
C GLU A 137 -0.82 -8.77 12.59
N TRP A 138 -0.22 -8.38 13.70
CA TRP A 138 1.09 -8.92 14.09
C TRP A 138 1.30 -8.88 15.59
N LEU A 139 2.06 -9.85 16.06
CA LEU A 139 2.51 -9.90 17.43
C LEU A 139 3.52 -8.76 17.68
N PHE A 140 3.18 -7.83 18.56
CA PHE A 140 4.06 -6.73 18.92
C PHE A 140 5.05 -7.13 20.01
N LYS A 141 4.58 -7.75 21.10
CA LYS A 141 5.40 -8.14 22.24
C LYS A 141 4.81 -9.30 23.01
N LYS A 142 5.68 -10.22 23.44
CA LYS A 142 5.37 -11.22 24.46
C LYS A 142 6.18 -10.90 25.73
N VAL A 143 5.51 -10.83 26.86
CA VAL A 143 6.14 -10.65 28.16
C VAL A 143 5.69 -11.77 29.08
N MET A 144 6.65 -12.45 29.72
CA MET A 144 6.38 -13.47 30.72
C MET A 144 6.72 -12.87 32.10
N LEU A 145 5.72 -12.71 32.94
CA LEU A 145 5.89 -12.36 34.35
C LEU A 145 6.07 -13.67 35.14
N ARG A 146 7.32 -14.13 35.24
CA ARG A 146 7.68 -15.46 35.78
C ARG A 146 7.21 -15.66 37.23
N GLU A 147 7.28 -14.62 38.03
CA GLU A 147 6.87 -14.64 39.44
C GLU A 147 5.36 -14.93 39.63
N HIS A 148 4.56 -14.63 38.61
CA HIS A 148 3.11 -14.81 38.68
C HIS A 148 2.58 -15.84 37.66
N GLY A 149 3.44 -16.47 36.88
CA GLY A 149 3.05 -17.40 35.82
C GLY A 149 2.20 -16.75 34.71
N ILE A 150 2.20 -15.40 34.62
CA ILE A 150 1.35 -14.67 33.69
C ILE A 150 2.12 -14.38 32.38
N LYS A 151 1.50 -14.74 31.26
CA LYS A 151 1.97 -14.42 29.92
C LYS A 151 1.11 -13.31 29.32
N ILE A 152 1.72 -12.15 29.05
CA ILE A 152 1.06 -11.04 28.38
C ILE A 152 1.45 -11.08 26.89
N ILE A 153 0.44 -11.04 26.01
CA ILE A 153 0.62 -11.01 24.58
C ILE A 153 0.00 -9.68 24.11
N LEU A 154 0.81 -8.84 23.47
CA LEU A 154 0.37 -7.61 22.83
C LEU A 154 0.35 -7.82 21.31
N GLU A 155 -0.81 -7.72 20.73
CA GLU A 155 -1.02 -7.84 19.30
C GLU A 155 -1.46 -6.48 18.72
N HIS A 156 -0.91 -6.13 17.57
CA HIS A 156 -1.40 -5.01 16.78
C HIS A 156 -2.35 -5.53 15.70
N VAL A 157 -3.53 -4.93 15.66
CA VAL A 157 -4.54 -5.19 14.63
C VAL A 157 -4.84 -3.87 13.95
N LEU A 158 -4.52 -3.75 12.65
CA LEU A 158 -4.94 -2.63 11.84
C LEU A 158 -6.14 -3.04 11.01
N THR A 159 -7.27 -2.45 11.34
CA THR A 159 -8.53 -2.61 10.60
C THR A 159 -8.77 -1.40 9.71
N GLN A 160 -9.56 -1.57 8.66
CA GLN A 160 -10.11 -0.43 7.95
C GLN A 160 -11.16 0.26 8.83
N TYR A 161 -11.11 1.58 8.88
CA TYR A 161 -12.19 2.35 9.48
C TYR A 161 -13.35 2.41 8.50
N GLU A 162 -14.49 1.83 8.87
CA GLU A 162 -15.74 2.11 8.19
C GLU A 162 -16.21 3.49 8.64
N TYR A 163 -16.17 4.46 7.72
CA TYR A 163 -16.92 5.70 7.89
C TYR A 163 -18.38 5.39 7.57
N ASN A 164 -19.18 5.27 8.60
CA ASN A 164 -20.65 5.32 8.50
C ASN A 164 -21.11 6.76 8.36
#